data_d5fc386e71e01b8fab39b34a30e82780
#
_entry.id   d5fc386e71e01b8fab39b34a30e82780
#
_cell.length_a   1.000
_cell.length_b   1.000
_cell.length_c   1.000
_cell.angle_alpha   90.00
_cell.angle_beta   90.00
_cell.angle_gamma   90.00
#
_symmetry.space_group_name_H-M   'P 1'
#
loop_
_entity.id
_entity.type
_entity.pdbx_description
1 polymer ?
#
loop_
_entity_poly.entity_id
_entity_poly.type
_entity_poly.pdbx_seq_one_letter_code
_entity_poly.pdbx_strand_id
1 'polypeptide(L)'
;MTSIQTQHATEPATTDVRVAVLLMGYGEVESYEDFANYNEQALNLLTAKFAPVPTWIYPPIAKLLAMFDLHEWSHQHGNFISPHNAIFEDQRAGVEECLQQRWGDKVKVFKAFNFCAPYLPEQVLAEIKEQGFEKILIYPLLVVDSIFTSGIAVEQVNKALAQDAGGDTHWLKSSRYIPSFFNKPDYINLMAQMVEEKIEALS
;
A
#
# COMPACT_ATOMS: atom_id res chain seq x y z
N MET A 1 -42.49 -14.18 -6.33
CA MET A 1 -41.37 -15.10 -6.59
C MET A 1 -40.62 -14.57 -7.78
N THR A 2 -39.59 -13.78 -7.53
CA THR A 2 -38.80 -13.15 -8.58
C THR A 2 -37.48 -13.93 -8.69
N SER A 3 -37.34 -14.61 -9.82
CA SER A 3 -36.15 -15.43 -10.11
C SER A 3 -34.93 -14.53 -10.26
N ILE A 4 -33.96 -14.70 -9.37
CA ILE A 4 -32.63 -14.10 -9.51
C ILE A 4 -31.94 -14.87 -10.63
N GLN A 5 -31.79 -14.26 -11.78
CA GLN A 5 -30.94 -14.76 -12.85
C GLN A 5 -29.48 -14.62 -12.41
N THR A 6 -28.88 -15.74 -12.10
CA THR A 6 -27.43 -15.83 -11.89
C THR A 6 -26.76 -15.54 -13.23
N GLN A 7 -26.19 -14.36 -13.37
CA GLN A 7 -25.32 -14.06 -14.52
C GLN A 7 -24.11 -15.01 -14.43
N HIS A 8 -24.04 -15.93 -15.35
CA HIS A 8 -22.86 -16.75 -15.60
C HIS A 8 -21.68 -15.81 -15.83
N ALA A 9 -20.73 -15.81 -14.90
CA ALA A 9 -19.46 -15.18 -15.10
C ALA A 9 -18.81 -15.82 -16.36
N THR A 10 -18.63 -15.01 -17.38
CA THR A 10 -17.89 -15.38 -18.59
C THR A 10 -16.52 -15.87 -18.14
N GLU A 11 -16.12 -17.09 -18.52
CA GLU A 11 -14.79 -17.63 -18.27
C GLU A 11 -13.77 -16.59 -18.78
N PRO A 12 -12.79 -16.20 -17.97
CA PRO A 12 -11.77 -15.27 -18.42
C PRO A 12 -10.96 -15.93 -19.51
N ALA A 13 -10.82 -15.25 -20.63
CA ALA A 13 -9.90 -15.67 -21.69
C ALA A 13 -8.54 -15.98 -21.06
N THR A 14 -8.02 -17.19 -21.28
CA THR A 14 -6.73 -17.65 -20.78
C THR A 14 -5.60 -16.89 -21.47
N THR A 15 -5.38 -15.66 -21.07
CA THR A 15 -4.15 -14.94 -21.41
C THR A 15 -3.06 -15.48 -20.49
N ASP A 16 -1.96 -15.91 -21.08
CA ASP A 16 -0.78 -16.42 -20.35
C ASP A 16 0.02 -15.30 -19.63
N VAL A 17 -0.62 -14.16 -19.45
CA VAL A 17 -0.05 -12.93 -18.90
C VAL A 17 0.04 -13.01 -17.39
N ARG A 18 1.23 -12.79 -16.83
CA ARG A 18 1.47 -12.70 -15.41
C ARG A 18 1.14 -11.30 -14.88
N VAL A 19 0.40 -11.24 -13.78
CA VAL A 19 -0.07 -10.01 -13.16
C VAL A 19 0.48 -9.87 -11.74
N ALA A 20 1.17 -8.79 -11.47
CA ALA A 20 1.53 -8.38 -10.11
C ALA A 20 0.41 -7.52 -9.52
N VAL A 21 0.01 -7.80 -8.29
CA VAL A 21 -0.84 -6.92 -7.49
C VAL A 21 0.04 -6.23 -6.48
N LEU A 22 0.16 -4.90 -6.57
CA LEU A 22 0.95 -4.08 -5.67
C LEU A 22 0.03 -3.47 -4.61
N LEU A 23 0.00 -4.06 -3.43
CA LEU A 23 -0.66 -3.47 -2.27
C LEU A 23 0.21 -2.38 -1.68
N MET A 24 -0.38 -1.20 -1.47
CA MET A 24 0.34 -0.04 -0.95
C MET A 24 -0.22 0.43 0.37
N GLY A 25 0.67 0.68 1.33
CA GLY A 25 0.37 1.29 2.62
C GLY A 25 1.36 2.40 2.97
N TYR A 26 1.20 2.99 4.13
CA TYR A 26 2.19 3.95 4.63
C TYR A 26 3.48 3.25 5.06
N GLY A 27 3.36 2.09 5.70
CA GLY A 27 4.43 1.42 6.39
C GLY A 27 4.71 2.05 7.75
N GLU A 28 5.40 1.33 8.59
CA GLU A 28 5.80 1.74 9.92
C GLU A 28 7.26 1.40 10.16
N VAL A 29 7.91 2.17 11.02
CA VAL A 29 9.30 1.94 11.39
C VAL A 29 9.40 0.71 12.30
N GLU A 30 10.27 -0.21 11.97
CA GLU A 30 10.50 -1.44 12.77
C GLU A 30 11.75 -1.34 13.66
N SER A 31 12.65 -0.40 13.37
CA SER A 31 13.84 -0.14 14.17
C SER A 31 14.01 1.35 14.45
N TYR A 32 14.61 1.67 15.58
CA TYR A 32 14.92 3.06 15.95
C TYR A 32 15.86 3.76 14.96
N GLU A 33 16.70 2.99 14.29
CA GLU A 33 17.71 3.50 13.35
C GLU A 33 17.05 4.08 12.09
N ASP A 34 15.85 3.59 11.76
CA ASP A 34 15.12 3.96 10.54
C ASP A 34 14.28 5.23 10.70
N PHE A 35 14.03 5.71 11.93
CA PHE A 35 13.17 6.89 12.16
C PHE A 35 13.62 8.13 11.38
N ALA A 36 14.93 8.39 11.32
CA ALA A 36 15.41 9.56 10.61
C ALA A 36 15.12 9.47 9.10
N ASN A 37 15.28 8.30 8.51
CA ASN A 37 14.99 8.07 7.10
C ASN A 37 13.47 8.13 6.83
N TYR A 38 12.67 7.51 7.69
CA TYR A 38 11.22 7.58 7.62
C TYR A 38 10.71 9.03 7.65
N ASN A 39 11.17 9.81 8.63
CA ASN A 39 10.79 11.21 8.79
C ASN A 39 11.24 12.07 7.59
N GLU A 40 12.42 11.80 7.02
CA GLU A 40 12.88 12.49 5.83
C GLU A 40 11.99 12.19 4.62
N GLN A 41 11.63 10.93 4.39
CA GLN A 41 10.72 10.52 3.32
C GLN A 41 9.33 11.16 3.51
N ALA A 42 8.79 11.10 4.72
CA ALA A 42 7.50 11.70 5.04
C ALA A 42 7.50 13.22 4.83
N LEU A 43 8.54 13.93 5.32
CA LEU A 43 8.68 15.36 5.09
C LEU A 43 8.76 15.71 3.61
N ASN A 44 9.58 15.00 2.83
CA ASN A 44 9.71 15.23 1.40
C ASN A 44 8.37 15.10 0.67
N LEU A 45 7.61 14.04 0.98
CA LEU A 45 6.35 13.77 0.30
C LEU A 45 5.21 14.68 0.74
N LEU A 46 5.10 14.94 2.03
CA LEU A 46 4.01 15.74 2.58
C LEU A 46 4.22 17.23 2.33
N THR A 47 5.42 17.75 2.56
CA THR A 47 5.67 19.18 2.39
C THR A 47 5.68 19.63 0.94
N ALA A 48 6.08 18.76 0.00
CA ALA A 48 6.00 19.05 -1.43
C ALA A 48 4.57 19.39 -1.90
N LYS A 49 3.55 18.97 -1.16
CA LYS A 49 2.14 19.28 -1.46
C LYS A 49 1.68 20.63 -0.94
N PHE A 50 2.35 21.19 0.06
CA PHE A 50 1.94 22.44 0.71
C PHE A 50 2.80 23.66 0.33
N ALA A 51 4.11 23.46 0.27
CA ALA A 51 5.05 24.53 -0.03
C ALA A 51 6.37 23.97 -0.56
N PRO A 52 7.00 24.62 -1.54
CA PRO A 52 8.32 24.23 -1.99
C PRO A 52 9.35 24.59 -0.92
N VAL A 53 9.73 23.61 -0.11
CA VAL A 53 10.79 23.74 0.89
C VAL A 53 12.09 23.20 0.30
N PRO A 54 13.24 23.89 0.43
CA PRO A 54 14.51 23.39 -0.06
C PRO A 54 14.86 22.03 0.59
N THR A 55 15.17 21.03 -0.22
CA THR A 55 15.37 19.64 0.23
C THR A 55 16.51 19.46 1.24
N TRP A 56 17.51 20.35 1.23
CA TRP A 56 18.63 20.32 2.18
C TRP A 56 18.22 20.56 3.66
N ILE A 57 17.00 21.08 3.88
CA ILE A 57 16.48 21.34 5.22
C ILE A 57 15.90 20.03 5.85
N TYR A 58 15.45 19.09 5.05
CA TYR A 58 14.79 17.88 5.57
C TYR A 58 15.71 16.98 6.42
N PRO A 59 16.95 16.65 6.02
CA PRO A 59 17.76 15.75 6.82
C PRO A 59 17.99 16.21 8.27
N PRO A 60 18.35 17.48 8.57
CA PRO A 60 18.51 17.91 9.95
C PRO A 60 17.18 17.94 10.73
N ILE A 61 16.06 18.29 10.09
CA ILE A 61 14.75 18.26 10.74
C ILE A 61 14.33 16.81 11.00
N ALA A 62 14.50 15.90 10.05
CA ALA A 62 14.18 14.49 10.20
C ALA A 62 14.96 13.85 11.36
N LYS A 63 16.24 14.18 11.51
CA LYS A 63 17.06 13.73 12.66
C LYS A 63 16.55 14.28 13.98
N LEU A 64 16.15 15.54 14.01
CA LEU A 64 15.59 16.15 15.22
C LEU A 64 14.26 15.48 15.59
N LEU A 65 13.36 15.25 14.64
CA LEU A 65 12.11 14.53 14.87
C LEU A 65 12.36 13.12 15.34
N ALA A 66 13.30 12.39 14.72
CA ALA A 66 13.68 11.05 15.14
C ALA A 66 14.19 10.98 16.58
N MET A 67 14.86 12.01 17.06
CA MET A 67 15.27 12.09 18.47
C MET A 67 14.08 12.26 19.41
N PHE A 68 13.06 13.01 19.03
CA PHE A 68 11.81 13.13 19.79
C PHE A 68 11.03 11.82 19.78
N ASP A 69 10.85 11.20 18.61
CA ASP A 69 10.16 9.93 18.47
C ASP A 69 10.82 8.84 19.31
N LEU A 70 12.14 8.76 19.25
CA LEU A 70 12.94 7.84 20.07
C LEU A 70 12.75 8.09 21.56
N HIS A 71 12.75 9.36 21.99
CA HIS A 71 12.54 9.73 23.39
C HIS A 71 11.13 9.33 23.85
N GLU A 72 10.11 9.64 23.09
CA GLU A 72 8.73 9.27 23.42
C GLU A 72 8.55 7.75 23.47
N TRP A 73 9.06 7.01 22.49
CA TRP A 73 8.94 5.57 22.44
C TRP A 73 9.66 4.86 23.59
N SER A 74 10.85 5.29 23.93
CA SER A 74 11.59 4.71 25.04
C SER A 74 10.96 4.95 26.41
N HIS A 75 10.25 6.06 26.59
CA HIS A 75 9.67 6.47 27.87
C HIS A 75 8.20 6.08 28.05
N GLN A 76 7.40 6.15 26.99
CA GLN A 76 5.96 5.92 27.08
C GLN A 76 5.55 4.49 26.74
N HIS A 77 6.24 3.86 25.81
CA HIS A 77 5.80 2.59 25.23
C HIS A 77 6.77 1.42 25.45
N GLY A 78 7.89 1.64 26.11
CA GLY A 78 8.93 0.62 26.26
C GLY A 78 9.48 0.17 24.91
N ASN A 79 9.51 -1.13 24.65
CA ASN A 79 9.94 -1.69 23.38
C ASN A 79 8.73 -1.98 22.44
N PHE A 80 7.71 -1.13 22.47
CA PHE A 80 6.54 -1.32 21.62
C PHE A 80 6.92 -1.20 20.15
N ILE A 81 6.67 -2.27 19.40
CA ILE A 81 6.75 -2.28 17.93
C ILE A 81 5.33 -2.23 17.40
N SER A 82 5.06 -1.30 16.49
CA SER A 82 3.75 -1.21 15.86
C SER A 82 3.40 -2.52 15.15
N PRO A 83 2.19 -3.06 15.34
CA PRO A 83 1.75 -4.25 14.63
C PRO A 83 1.39 -3.98 13.16
N HIS A 84 1.48 -2.74 12.69
CA HIS A 84 1.00 -2.32 11.38
C HIS A 84 1.59 -3.16 10.24
N ASN A 85 2.92 -3.32 10.19
CA ASN A 85 3.57 -4.04 9.09
C ASN A 85 3.24 -5.54 9.11
N ALA A 86 3.08 -6.12 10.30
CA ALA A 86 2.66 -7.52 10.46
C ALA A 86 1.21 -7.72 9.98
N ILE A 87 0.29 -6.84 10.39
CA ILE A 87 -1.12 -6.87 9.93
C ILE A 87 -1.18 -6.68 8.41
N PHE A 88 -0.37 -5.77 7.87
CA PHE A 88 -0.32 -5.56 6.42
C PHE A 88 0.18 -6.79 5.67
N GLU A 89 1.15 -7.52 6.24
CA GLU A 89 1.63 -8.78 5.67
C GLU A 89 0.55 -9.87 5.70
N ASP A 90 -0.20 -9.99 6.80
CA ASP A 90 -1.32 -10.92 6.90
C ASP A 90 -2.40 -10.60 5.85
N GLN A 91 -2.71 -9.32 5.65
CA GLN A 91 -3.64 -8.87 4.61
C GLN A 91 -3.12 -9.20 3.20
N ARG A 92 -1.83 -8.95 2.94
CA ARG A 92 -1.18 -9.31 1.68
C ARG A 92 -1.29 -10.79 1.40
N ALA A 93 -0.92 -11.62 2.38
CA ALA A 93 -0.96 -13.07 2.26
C ALA A 93 -2.38 -13.59 2.02
N GLY A 94 -3.36 -13.09 2.76
CA GLY A 94 -4.76 -13.45 2.57
C GLY A 94 -5.31 -13.09 1.19
N VAL A 95 -4.96 -11.90 0.68
CA VAL A 95 -5.33 -11.49 -0.69
C VAL A 95 -4.66 -12.39 -1.72
N GLU A 96 -3.38 -12.72 -1.55
CA GLU A 96 -2.64 -13.61 -2.44
C GLU A 96 -3.27 -15.00 -2.48
N GLU A 97 -3.56 -15.59 -1.33
CA GLU A 97 -4.22 -16.89 -1.24
C GLU A 97 -5.55 -16.92 -1.99
N CYS A 98 -6.42 -15.94 -1.75
CA CYS A 98 -7.70 -15.83 -2.45
C CYS A 98 -7.55 -15.70 -3.96
N LEU A 99 -6.56 -14.93 -4.42
CA LEU A 99 -6.34 -14.75 -5.86
C LEU A 99 -5.72 -16.00 -6.50
N GLN A 100 -4.80 -16.67 -5.82
CA GLN A 100 -4.15 -17.87 -6.33
C GLN A 100 -5.11 -19.06 -6.44
N GLN A 101 -6.12 -19.17 -5.59
CA GLN A 101 -7.19 -20.16 -5.74
C GLN A 101 -7.88 -20.09 -7.11
N ARG A 102 -7.98 -18.88 -7.69
CA ARG A 102 -8.67 -18.66 -8.97
C ARG A 102 -7.72 -18.55 -10.15
N TRP A 103 -6.54 -17.95 -9.97
CA TRP A 103 -5.62 -17.57 -11.04
C TRP A 103 -4.30 -18.34 -11.03
N GLY A 104 -4.06 -19.15 -9.97
CA GLY A 104 -2.81 -19.89 -9.80
C GLY A 104 -1.59 -18.98 -9.75
N ASP A 105 -0.48 -19.46 -10.27
CA ASP A 105 0.82 -18.78 -10.28
C ASP A 105 0.88 -17.56 -11.25
N LYS A 106 -0.22 -17.29 -11.95
CA LYS A 106 -0.31 -16.12 -12.84
C LYS A 106 -0.45 -14.80 -12.07
N VAL A 107 -0.80 -14.86 -10.78
CA VAL A 107 -0.95 -13.69 -9.93
C VAL A 107 -0.06 -13.83 -8.71
N LYS A 108 0.68 -12.76 -8.41
CA LYS A 108 1.43 -12.62 -7.16
C LYS A 108 1.16 -11.25 -6.54
N VAL A 109 1.08 -11.22 -5.21
CA VAL A 109 0.79 -10.01 -4.44
C VAL A 109 2.06 -9.52 -3.75
N PHE A 110 2.43 -8.28 -4.04
CA PHE A 110 3.57 -7.58 -3.47
C PHE A 110 3.07 -6.49 -2.52
N LYS A 111 3.85 -6.19 -1.50
CA LYS A 111 3.60 -5.04 -0.63
C LYS A 111 4.58 -3.92 -0.95
N ALA A 112 4.12 -2.67 -0.87
CA ALA A 112 4.99 -1.51 -0.89
C ALA A 112 4.53 -0.48 0.14
N PHE A 113 5.49 0.26 0.67
CA PHE A 113 5.25 1.30 1.66
C PHE A 113 5.73 2.65 1.17
N ASN A 114 4.97 3.69 1.50
CA ASN A 114 5.31 5.04 1.07
C ASN A 114 6.60 5.57 1.69
N PHE A 115 6.93 5.11 2.92
CA PHE A 115 7.96 5.73 3.73
C PHE A 115 9.03 4.76 4.26
N CYS A 116 8.88 3.47 4.04
CA CYS A 116 9.72 2.46 4.68
C CYS A 116 10.48 1.59 3.67
N ALA A 117 11.81 1.71 3.65
CA ALA A 117 12.67 0.73 3.01
C ALA A 117 12.62 -0.61 3.80
N PRO A 118 12.84 -1.77 3.17
CA PRO A 118 13.16 -2.00 1.76
C PRO A 118 11.93 -2.09 0.83
N TYR A 119 10.77 -1.63 1.27
CA TYR A 119 9.50 -1.75 0.55
C TYR A 119 9.06 -0.44 -0.13
N LEU A 120 10.00 0.45 -0.43
CA LEU A 120 9.69 1.64 -1.23
C LEU A 120 9.23 1.24 -2.64
N PRO A 121 8.29 1.99 -3.27
CA PRO A 121 7.73 1.62 -4.57
C PRO A 121 8.75 1.30 -5.65
N GLU A 122 9.85 2.07 -5.74
CA GLU A 122 10.92 1.83 -6.71
C GLU A 122 11.65 0.49 -6.48
N GLN A 123 11.83 0.08 -5.22
CA GLN A 123 12.50 -1.18 -4.87
C GLN A 123 11.61 -2.37 -5.24
N VAL A 124 10.32 -2.29 -4.89
CA VAL A 124 9.37 -3.36 -5.16
C VAL A 124 9.06 -3.49 -6.64
N LEU A 125 8.98 -2.38 -7.38
CA LEU A 125 8.80 -2.40 -8.84
C LEU A 125 9.98 -3.05 -9.56
N ALA A 126 11.21 -2.82 -9.08
CA ALA A 126 12.39 -3.50 -9.61
C ALA A 126 12.29 -5.03 -9.41
N GLU A 127 11.86 -5.47 -8.23
CA GLU A 127 11.61 -6.89 -7.94
C GLU A 127 10.52 -7.48 -8.85
N ILE A 128 9.40 -6.79 -9.01
CA ILE A 128 8.29 -7.21 -9.89
C ILE A 128 8.78 -7.41 -11.33
N LYS A 129 9.58 -6.48 -11.82
CA LYS A 129 10.17 -6.53 -13.16
C LYS A 129 11.15 -7.69 -13.30
N GLU A 130 12.05 -7.88 -12.32
CA GLU A 130 13.02 -8.98 -12.31
C GLU A 130 12.33 -10.35 -12.31
N GLN A 131 11.18 -10.48 -11.62
CA GLN A 131 10.38 -11.70 -11.63
C GLN A 131 9.55 -11.89 -12.91
N GLY A 132 9.62 -10.97 -13.89
CA GLY A 132 9.01 -11.10 -15.21
C GLY A 132 7.49 -10.96 -15.21
N PHE A 133 6.92 -10.12 -14.35
CA PHE A 133 5.50 -9.76 -14.43
C PHE A 133 5.30 -8.71 -15.52
N GLU A 134 4.23 -8.86 -16.30
CA GLU A 134 3.96 -8.02 -17.45
C GLU A 134 2.93 -6.91 -17.17
N LYS A 135 2.10 -7.08 -16.15
CA LYS A 135 1.06 -6.13 -15.76
C LYS A 135 1.07 -5.91 -14.27
N ILE A 136 0.75 -4.69 -13.87
CA ILE A 136 0.65 -4.29 -12.47
C ILE A 136 -0.74 -3.72 -12.18
N LEU A 137 -1.38 -4.27 -11.14
CA LEU A 137 -2.55 -3.69 -10.50
C LEU A 137 -2.10 -2.99 -9.22
N ILE A 138 -2.26 -1.68 -9.15
CA ILE A 138 -1.88 -0.86 -8.00
C ILE A 138 -3.11 -0.71 -7.11
N TYR A 139 -3.01 -1.19 -5.88
CA TYR A 139 -4.09 -1.13 -4.91
C TYR A 139 -3.63 -0.50 -3.60
N PRO A 140 -3.83 0.81 -3.40
CA PRO A 140 -3.65 1.43 -2.10
C PRO A 140 -4.65 0.84 -1.10
N LEU A 141 -4.12 0.16 -0.09
CA LEU A 141 -4.92 -0.42 0.99
C LEU A 141 -5.24 0.67 2.03
N LEU A 142 -5.87 1.74 1.56
CA LEU A 142 -6.24 2.90 2.33
C LEU A 142 -7.75 3.10 2.21
N VAL A 143 -8.40 3.33 3.34
CA VAL A 143 -9.88 3.39 3.40
C VAL A 143 -10.45 4.54 2.58
N VAL A 144 -9.77 5.69 2.55
CA VAL A 144 -10.27 6.91 1.92
C VAL A 144 -9.33 7.39 0.83
N ASP A 145 -9.89 7.74 -0.32
CA ASP A 145 -9.15 8.43 -1.39
C ASP A 145 -8.95 9.91 -1.04
N SER A 146 -7.70 10.31 -0.94
CA SER A 146 -7.31 11.71 -0.80
C SER A 146 -5.93 11.95 -1.41
N ILE A 147 -5.54 13.21 -1.57
CA ILE A 147 -4.19 13.58 -2.03
C ILE A 147 -3.11 13.01 -1.09
N PHE A 148 -3.40 12.94 0.22
CA PHE A 148 -2.46 12.52 1.26
C PHE A 148 -2.46 11.01 1.52
N THR A 149 -3.38 10.29 0.94
CA THR A 149 -3.50 8.84 1.07
C THR A 149 -3.17 8.15 -0.25
N SER A 150 -4.18 7.68 -0.96
CA SER A 150 -4.02 7.02 -2.26
C SER A 150 -3.32 7.89 -3.30
N GLY A 151 -3.50 9.21 -3.25
CA GLY A 151 -2.83 10.15 -4.16
C GLY A 151 -1.31 10.10 -4.07
N ILE A 152 -0.74 10.12 -2.86
CA ILE A 152 0.72 9.97 -2.65
C ILE A 152 1.19 8.60 -3.15
N ALA A 153 0.48 7.53 -2.79
CA ALA A 153 0.84 6.17 -3.20
C ALA A 153 0.91 6.03 -4.73
N VAL A 154 -0.12 6.50 -5.43
CA VAL A 154 -0.17 6.46 -6.89
C VAL A 154 0.91 7.33 -7.52
N GLU A 155 1.16 8.51 -6.98
CA GLU A 155 2.21 9.41 -7.48
C GLU A 155 3.61 8.80 -7.36
N GLN A 156 3.92 8.18 -6.21
CA GLN A 156 5.21 7.51 -6.02
C GLN A 156 5.40 6.35 -7.00
N VAL A 157 4.38 5.51 -7.18
CA VAL A 157 4.44 4.40 -8.14
C VAL A 157 4.62 4.95 -9.56
N ASN A 158 3.86 5.97 -9.96
CA ASN A 158 4.01 6.57 -11.29
C ASN A 158 5.39 7.18 -11.50
N LYS A 159 5.95 7.82 -10.48
CA LYS A 159 7.32 8.38 -10.52
C LYS A 159 8.35 7.27 -10.67
N ALA A 160 8.24 6.19 -9.89
CA ALA A 160 9.15 5.05 -9.97
C ALA A 160 9.06 4.34 -11.34
N LEU A 161 7.85 4.14 -11.88
CA LEU A 161 7.64 3.59 -13.22
C LEU A 161 8.26 4.49 -14.31
N ALA A 162 8.15 5.81 -14.17
CA ALA A 162 8.74 6.75 -15.11
C ALA A 162 10.28 6.78 -15.06
N GLN A 163 10.86 6.58 -13.89
CA GLN A 163 12.32 6.51 -13.70
C GLN A 163 12.92 5.21 -14.25
N ASP A 164 12.22 4.08 -14.06
CA ASP A 164 12.63 2.78 -14.58
C ASP A 164 12.50 2.70 -16.12
N ALA A 165 11.70 3.58 -16.69
CA ALA A 165 11.36 3.53 -18.10
C ALA A 165 12.55 3.72 -19.06
N GLY A 166 13.78 4.12 -18.65
CA GLY A 166 15.00 4.14 -19.49
C GLY A 166 14.80 4.19 -21.01
N GLY A 167 13.58 4.52 -21.47
CA GLY A 167 13.03 4.44 -22.81
C GLY A 167 11.91 3.39 -23.01
N ASP A 168 11.71 2.44 -22.12
CA ASP A 168 10.64 1.46 -22.18
C ASP A 168 9.47 1.86 -21.28
N THR A 169 8.43 2.44 -21.87
CA THR A 169 7.20 2.84 -21.18
C THR A 169 6.19 1.69 -21.04
N HIS A 170 6.60 0.44 -21.26
CA HIS A 170 5.70 -0.72 -21.24
C HIS A 170 4.92 -0.84 -19.94
N TRP A 171 5.59 -0.68 -18.80
CA TRP A 171 4.98 -0.75 -17.47
C TRP A 171 3.90 0.32 -17.24
N LEU A 172 4.10 1.55 -17.68
CA LEU A 172 3.11 2.63 -17.57
C LEU A 172 1.82 2.30 -18.33
N LYS A 173 1.94 1.65 -19.49
CA LYS A 173 0.78 1.25 -20.31
C LYS A 173 0.07 0.02 -19.76
N SER A 174 0.75 -0.80 -18.98
CA SER A 174 0.25 -2.05 -18.43
C SER A 174 -0.23 -1.93 -16.99
N SER A 175 -0.05 -0.77 -16.35
CA SER A 175 -0.52 -0.55 -14.99
C SER A 175 -2.00 -0.13 -14.95
N ARG A 176 -2.68 -0.56 -13.87
CA ARG A 176 -4.05 -0.14 -13.55
C ARG A 176 -4.13 0.18 -12.06
N TYR A 177 -4.87 1.21 -11.74
CA TYR A 177 -5.16 1.61 -10.38
C TYR A 177 -6.53 1.05 -9.94
N ILE A 178 -6.57 0.49 -8.73
CA ILE A 178 -7.80 0.05 -8.08
C ILE A 178 -8.20 1.15 -7.09
N PRO A 179 -9.38 1.77 -7.24
CA PRO A 179 -9.82 2.82 -6.33
C PRO A 179 -10.09 2.24 -4.93
N SER A 180 -10.08 3.12 -3.94
CA SER A 180 -10.38 2.81 -2.55
C SER A 180 -11.75 2.14 -2.38
N PHE A 181 -11.90 1.39 -1.29
CA PHE A 181 -13.08 0.54 -1.04
C PHE A 181 -14.10 1.16 -0.07
N PHE A 182 -13.90 2.40 0.38
CA PHE A 182 -14.72 3.04 1.42
C PHE A 182 -16.25 3.04 1.13
N ASN A 183 -16.63 3.05 -0.13
CA ASN A 183 -18.03 3.06 -0.58
C ASN A 183 -18.54 1.69 -1.05
N LYS A 184 -17.80 0.63 -0.85
CA LYS A 184 -18.24 -0.72 -1.24
C LYS A 184 -19.26 -1.25 -0.22
N PRO A 185 -20.41 -1.80 -0.69
CA PRO A 185 -21.43 -2.33 0.20
C PRO A 185 -20.91 -3.35 1.22
N ASP A 186 -20.04 -4.25 0.80
CA ASP A 186 -19.48 -5.29 1.69
C ASP A 186 -18.64 -4.67 2.82
N TYR A 187 -17.89 -3.60 2.54
CA TYR A 187 -17.14 -2.89 3.57
C TYR A 187 -18.07 -2.17 4.57
N ILE A 188 -19.11 -1.52 4.07
CA ILE A 188 -20.12 -0.85 4.91
C ILE A 188 -20.84 -1.87 5.78
N ASN A 189 -21.23 -3.02 5.23
CA ASN A 189 -21.87 -4.10 5.96
C ASN A 189 -20.96 -4.69 7.05
N LEU A 190 -19.67 -4.88 6.75
CA LEU A 190 -18.69 -5.34 7.73
C LEU A 190 -18.58 -4.36 8.91
N MET A 191 -18.51 -3.05 8.62
CA MET A 191 -18.48 -2.02 9.67
C MET A 191 -19.74 -2.05 10.54
N ALA A 192 -20.92 -2.18 9.92
CA ALA A 192 -22.19 -2.29 10.64
C ALA A 192 -22.21 -3.51 11.56
N GLN A 193 -21.82 -4.68 11.05
CA GLN A 193 -21.71 -5.91 11.82
C GLN A 193 -20.80 -5.77 13.03
N MET A 194 -19.62 -5.17 12.87
CA MET A 194 -18.69 -4.93 13.98
C MET A 194 -19.29 -4.05 15.09
N VAL A 195 -20.13 -3.08 14.72
CA VAL A 195 -20.85 -2.22 15.66
C VAL A 195 -21.96 -3.02 16.36
N GLU A 196 -22.75 -3.80 15.62
CA GLU A 196 -23.83 -4.64 16.16
C GLU A 196 -23.29 -5.62 17.20
N GLU A 197 -22.20 -6.33 16.91
CA GLU A 197 -21.52 -7.24 17.86
C GLU A 197 -21.14 -6.54 19.17
N LYS A 198 -20.74 -5.26 19.11
CA LYS A 198 -20.42 -4.49 20.33
C LYS A 198 -21.65 -4.02 21.09
N ILE A 199 -22.74 -3.68 20.40
CA ILE A 199 -24.01 -3.33 21.02
C ILE A 199 -24.57 -4.55 21.77
N GLU A 200 -24.54 -5.73 21.14
CA GLU A 200 -24.98 -6.97 21.79
C GLU A 200 -24.15 -7.31 23.03
N ALA A 201 -22.86 -7.03 23.01
CA ALA A 201 -21.98 -7.25 24.16
C ALA A 201 -22.21 -6.26 25.33
N LEU A 202 -22.93 -5.16 25.10
CA LEU A 202 -23.29 -4.17 26.12
C LEU A 202 -24.67 -4.41 26.75
N SER A 203 -25.48 -5.29 26.16
CA SER A 203 -26.81 -5.67 26.61
C SER A 203 -26.76 -6.88 27.56
#